data_a59fd43c472266ef02b487952f16c8c5
#
_entry.id   a59fd43c472266ef02b487952f16c8c5
#
_cell.length_a   1.000
_cell.length_b   1.000
_cell.length_c   1.000
_cell.angle_alpha   90.00
_cell.angle_beta   90.00
_cell.angle_gamma   90.00
#
_symmetry.space_group_name_H-M   'P 1'
#
loop_
_entity.id
_entity.type
_entity.pdbx_description
1 polymer ?
#
loop_
_entity_poly.entity_id
_entity_poly.type
_entity_poly.pdbx_seq_one_letter_code
_entity_poly.pdbx_strand_id
1 'polypeptide(L)'
;SLSASQQAKYPHLKDAAAFALPSGKDLKPLLKGELVAIGTDADGILQGATLVQSAGALDALYSEAATKLTYGAIVEGGNVTFRLWAPTAKSVKLALFDEQHNAIGERAMTQDEASGSWSVQGGSDLVGKYYRYDIQVYHPVSRKLESYQVTDPYSLSLAMNSEFSQVVDLDDPALKPEGWDSLKAPHSQKNPADITIYEAHVRDLTGNDESTPVEHRGKFLGLTDSDSVPVTHLKSLAKSGVSHLHLLPVFDIATVNEDPAKVANIGDDFSKLCEVNAEVKNSKFASHCGGGETI
;
A
#
# COMPACT_ATOMS: atom_id res chain seq x y z
N SER A 1 -17.58 -35.27 -1.20
CA SER A 1 -17.56 -34.50 0.05
C SER A 1 -16.13 -34.04 0.35
N LEU A 2 -16.00 -32.92 1.06
CA LEU A 2 -14.71 -32.44 1.56
C LEU A 2 -14.10 -33.44 2.54
N SER A 3 -12.77 -33.54 2.57
CA SER A 3 -12.05 -34.31 3.60
C SER A 3 -12.24 -33.71 4.99
N ALA A 4 -12.03 -34.48 6.06
CA ALA A 4 -12.14 -33.99 7.44
C ALA A 4 -11.25 -32.76 7.72
N SER A 5 -10.03 -32.72 7.17
CA SER A 5 -9.14 -31.59 7.30
C SER A 5 -9.65 -30.33 6.57
N GLN A 6 -10.24 -30.51 5.39
CA GLN A 6 -10.86 -29.41 4.65
C GLN A 6 -12.11 -28.89 5.35
N GLN A 7 -12.95 -29.76 5.92
CA GLN A 7 -14.11 -29.35 6.72
C GLN A 7 -13.71 -28.57 7.97
N ALA A 8 -12.62 -28.97 8.63
CA ALA A 8 -12.08 -28.25 9.78
C ALA A 8 -11.56 -26.86 9.39
N LYS A 9 -10.90 -26.74 8.22
CA LYS A 9 -10.38 -25.46 7.71
C LYS A 9 -11.50 -24.54 7.20
N TYR A 10 -12.55 -25.11 6.62
CA TYR A 10 -13.67 -24.40 6.00
C TYR A 10 -15.03 -24.88 6.53
N PRO A 11 -15.34 -24.64 7.82
CA PRO A 11 -16.55 -25.19 8.46
C PRO A 11 -17.85 -24.73 7.81
N HIS A 12 -17.87 -23.58 7.17
CA HIS A 12 -19.02 -23.05 6.44
C HIS A 12 -19.30 -23.80 5.12
N LEU A 13 -18.36 -24.61 4.62
CA LEU A 13 -18.49 -25.40 3.40
C LEU A 13 -18.72 -26.90 3.67
N LYS A 14 -18.94 -27.31 4.93
CA LYS A 14 -19.04 -28.72 5.32
C LYS A 14 -20.09 -29.51 4.53
N ASP A 15 -21.19 -28.85 4.16
CA ASP A 15 -22.30 -29.43 3.42
C ASP A 15 -22.23 -29.13 1.91
N ALA A 16 -21.18 -28.47 1.44
CA ALA A 16 -21.03 -28.15 0.03
C ALA A 16 -20.58 -29.36 -0.81
N ALA A 17 -21.02 -29.40 -2.06
CA ALA A 17 -20.53 -30.37 -3.03
C ALA A 17 -19.03 -30.10 -3.33
N ALA A 18 -18.23 -31.16 -3.29
CA ALA A 18 -16.82 -31.10 -3.62
C ALA A 18 -16.54 -31.89 -4.90
N PHE A 19 -15.83 -31.26 -5.83
CA PHE A 19 -15.43 -31.87 -7.10
C PHE A 19 -13.91 -31.90 -7.17
N ALA A 20 -13.36 -33.01 -7.63
CA ALA A 20 -11.94 -33.12 -7.91
C ALA A 20 -11.67 -32.67 -9.36
N LEU A 21 -10.64 -31.87 -9.54
CA LEU A 21 -10.12 -31.60 -10.88
C LEU A 21 -9.41 -32.86 -11.43
N PRO A 22 -9.43 -33.08 -12.76
CA PRO A 22 -8.71 -34.19 -13.36
C PRO A 22 -7.22 -34.18 -12.95
N SER A 23 -6.73 -35.31 -12.51
CA SER A 23 -5.31 -35.47 -12.15
C SER A 23 -4.39 -35.22 -13.36
N GLY A 24 -3.19 -34.68 -13.11
CA GLY A 24 -2.17 -34.43 -14.14
C GLY A 24 -2.37 -33.16 -14.97
N LYS A 25 -3.31 -32.31 -14.63
CA LYS A 25 -3.43 -30.97 -15.23
C LYS A 25 -2.50 -30.00 -14.52
N ASP A 26 -1.67 -29.27 -15.29
CA ASP A 26 -0.97 -28.12 -14.78
C ASP A 26 -1.95 -26.96 -14.61
N LEU A 27 -2.16 -26.55 -13.37
CA LEU A 27 -3.11 -25.48 -13.03
C LEU A 27 -2.50 -24.08 -13.17
N LYS A 28 -1.18 -23.95 -13.11
CA LYS A 28 -0.50 -22.64 -13.11
C LYS A 28 -0.83 -21.78 -14.34
N PRO A 29 -0.79 -22.30 -15.58
CA PRO A 29 -1.21 -21.52 -16.75
C PRO A 29 -2.68 -21.13 -16.73
N LEU A 30 -3.54 -21.98 -16.18
CA LEU A 30 -4.99 -21.74 -16.11
C LEU A 30 -5.31 -20.60 -15.14
N LEU A 31 -4.57 -20.48 -14.04
CA LEU A 31 -4.74 -19.41 -13.04
C LEU A 31 -4.32 -18.04 -13.55
N LYS A 32 -3.65 -17.95 -14.72
CA LYS A 32 -3.33 -16.69 -15.40
C LYS A 32 -4.49 -16.16 -16.28
N GLY A 33 -5.68 -16.75 -16.19
CA GLY A 33 -6.87 -16.39 -16.94
C GLY A 33 -8.14 -16.52 -16.11
N GLU A 34 -9.28 -16.45 -16.76
CA GLU A 34 -10.59 -16.65 -16.15
C GLU A 34 -10.87 -18.15 -16.01
N LEU A 35 -11.31 -18.55 -14.83
CA LEU A 35 -11.82 -19.89 -14.56
C LEU A 35 -13.30 -19.79 -14.21
N VAL A 36 -14.12 -20.54 -14.94
CA VAL A 36 -15.56 -20.61 -14.74
C VAL A 36 -15.95 -22.06 -14.46
N ALA A 37 -16.63 -22.29 -13.36
CA ALA A 37 -17.32 -23.56 -13.12
C ALA A 37 -18.71 -23.49 -13.75
N ILE A 38 -19.03 -24.48 -14.57
CA ILE A 38 -20.36 -24.63 -15.19
C ILE A 38 -21.01 -25.92 -14.71
N GLY A 39 -22.29 -25.84 -14.39
CA GLY A 39 -23.14 -27.00 -14.10
C GLY A 39 -24.08 -27.25 -15.26
N THR A 40 -24.12 -28.49 -15.73
CA THR A 40 -25.07 -28.94 -16.76
C THR A 40 -25.93 -30.09 -16.23
N ASP A 41 -27.11 -30.26 -16.80
CA ASP A 41 -27.89 -31.48 -16.58
C ASP A 41 -27.37 -32.69 -17.42
N ALA A 42 -28.08 -33.81 -17.38
CA ALA A 42 -27.71 -35.03 -18.08
C ALA A 42 -27.67 -34.85 -19.62
N ASP A 43 -28.46 -33.90 -20.13
CA ASP A 43 -28.56 -33.58 -21.56
C ASP A 43 -27.54 -32.51 -22.00
N GLY A 44 -26.70 -32.04 -21.07
CA GLY A 44 -25.68 -31.02 -21.33
C GLY A 44 -26.22 -29.60 -21.32
N ILE A 45 -27.44 -29.37 -20.90
CA ILE A 45 -28.06 -28.04 -20.84
C ILE A 45 -27.51 -27.30 -19.60
N LEU A 46 -27.03 -26.06 -19.81
CA LEU A 46 -26.48 -25.21 -18.77
C LEU A 46 -27.53 -24.92 -17.68
N GLN A 47 -27.22 -25.30 -16.44
CA GLN A 47 -28.05 -25.06 -15.26
C GLN A 47 -27.50 -23.88 -14.42
N GLY A 48 -26.20 -23.58 -14.53
CA GLY A 48 -25.59 -22.48 -13.83
C GLY A 48 -24.12 -22.33 -14.15
N ALA A 49 -23.57 -21.14 -13.89
CA ALA A 49 -22.17 -20.84 -14.03
C ALA A 49 -21.71 -19.87 -12.93
N THR A 50 -20.50 -20.03 -12.45
CA THR A 50 -19.89 -19.12 -11.48
C THR A 50 -18.39 -18.99 -11.70
N LEU A 51 -17.82 -17.84 -11.36
CA LEU A 51 -16.38 -17.64 -11.35
C LEU A 51 -15.74 -18.47 -10.24
N VAL A 52 -14.60 -19.09 -10.55
CA VAL A 52 -13.81 -19.84 -9.57
C VAL A 52 -12.90 -18.85 -8.84
N GLN A 53 -12.98 -18.84 -7.52
CA GLN A 53 -12.05 -18.09 -6.68
C GLN A 53 -10.71 -18.83 -6.58
N SER A 54 -9.63 -18.18 -6.99
CA SER A 54 -8.31 -18.80 -7.14
C SER A 54 -7.37 -18.60 -5.97
N ALA A 55 -7.69 -17.75 -4.99
CA ALA A 55 -6.79 -17.39 -3.89
C ALA A 55 -6.21 -18.61 -3.16
N GLY A 56 -7.08 -19.56 -2.74
CA GLY A 56 -6.62 -20.77 -2.06
C GLY A 56 -5.78 -21.71 -2.94
N ALA A 57 -5.98 -21.68 -4.27
CA ALA A 57 -5.15 -22.44 -5.20
C ALA A 57 -3.77 -21.80 -5.38
N LEU A 58 -3.71 -20.47 -5.44
CA LEU A 58 -2.45 -19.73 -5.50
C LEU A 58 -1.62 -19.97 -4.24
N ASP A 59 -2.23 -19.90 -3.06
CA ASP A 59 -1.56 -20.21 -1.80
C ASP A 59 -1.01 -21.64 -1.78
N ALA A 60 -1.82 -22.61 -2.18
CA ALA A 60 -1.40 -24.02 -2.20
C ALA A 60 -0.25 -24.31 -3.17
N LEU A 61 -0.17 -23.57 -4.28
CA LEU A 61 0.83 -23.76 -5.31
C LEU A 61 2.15 -23.02 -5.06
N TYR A 62 2.11 -21.88 -4.38
CA TYR A 62 3.24 -20.96 -4.35
C TYR A 62 3.72 -20.57 -2.95
N SER A 63 2.88 -20.62 -1.90
CA SER A 63 3.21 -20.04 -0.60
C SER A 63 4.47 -20.62 0.03
N GLU A 64 4.70 -21.93 -0.10
CA GLU A 64 5.87 -22.58 0.48
C GLU A 64 7.21 -22.02 -0.04
N ALA A 65 7.28 -21.71 -1.34
CA ALA A 65 8.49 -21.13 -1.94
C ALA A 65 8.48 -19.59 -1.82
N ALA A 66 7.32 -18.95 -2.03
CA ALA A 66 7.21 -17.51 -2.03
C ALA A 66 7.54 -16.87 -0.68
N THR A 67 7.10 -17.47 0.43
CA THR A 67 7.35 -16.93 1.79
C THR A 67 8.80 -16.98 2.23
N LYS A 68 9.66 -17.69 1.51
CA LYS A 68 11.11 -17.77 1.77
C LYS A 68 11.91 -16.66 1.08
N LEU A 69 11.25 -15.83 0.27
CA LEU A 69 11.87 -14.78 -0.54
C LEU A 69 11.65 -13.41 0.08
N THR A 70 12.60 -12.51 -0.13
CA THR A 70 12.47 -11.09 0.14
C THR A 70 11.98 -10.39 -1.12
N TYR A 71 11.06 -9.45 -0.99
CA TYR A 71 10.42 -8.72 -2.10
C TYR A 71 10.78 -7.23 -2.09
N GLY A 72 10.53 -6.56 -3.21
CA GLY A 72 10.87 -5.16 -3.42
C GLY A 72 12.19 -4.96 -4.16
N ALA A 73 12.76 -3.78 -4.04
CA ALA A 73 14.10 -3.47 -4.50
C ALA A 73 15.09 -3.74 -3.37
N ILE A 74 15.81 -4.85 -3.46
CA ILE A 74 16.73 -5.35 -2.44
C ILE A 74 18.14 -4.94 -2.83
N VAL A 75 18.79 -4.10 -2.01
CA VAL A 75 20.18 -3.64 -2.22
C VAL A 75 21.11 -4.50 -1.38
N GLU A 76 21.95 -5.28 -2.04
CA GLU A 76 22.93 -6.16 -1.39
C GLU A 76 24.19 -6.31 -2.22
N GLY A 77 25.37 -6.16 -1.58
CA GLY A 77 26.66 -6.44 -2.20
C GLY A 77 26.96 -5.64 -3.46
N GLY A 78 26.45 -4.42 -3.57
CA GLY A 78 26.62 -3.57 -4.74
C GLY A 78 25.71 -3.90 -5.92
N ASN A 79 24.68 -4.72 -5.70
CA ASN A 79 23.66 -5.04 -6.69
C ASN A 79 22.27 -4.71 -6.15
N VAL A 80 21.30 -4.56 -7.07
CA VAL A 80 19.89 -4.37 -6.74
C VAL A 80 19.10 -5.52 -7.35
N THR A 81 18.38 -6.28 -6.53
CA THR A 81 17.45 -7.32 -6.98
C THR A 81 16.04 -6.77 -6.89
N PHE A 82 15.34 -6.64 -8.00
CA PHE A 82 13.91 -6.33 -8.02
C PHE A 82 13.12 -7.63 -8.02
N ARG A 83 12.21 -7.78 -7.07
CA ARG A 83 11.38 -8.99 -6.96
C ARG A 83 9.94 -8.64 -6.61
N LEU A 84 9.01 -9.16 -7.43
CA LEU A 84 7.58 -8.96 -7.30
C LEU A 84 6.87 -10.31 -7.26
N TRP A 85 5.95 -10.51 -6.32
CA TRP A 85 5.05 -11.66 -6.36
C TRP A 85 3.83 -11.35 -7.20
N ALA A 86 3.77 -11.92 -8.40
CA ALA A 86 2.66 -11.76 -9.34
C ALA A 86 2.42 -13.06 -10.13
N PRO A 87 1.97 -14.14 -9.47
CA PRO A 87 1.87 -15.47 -10.09
C PRO A 87 0.88 -15.54 -11.25
N THR A 88 -0.11 -14.65 -11.28
CA THR A 88 -1.13 -14.58 -12.34
C THR A 88 -0.73 -13.68 -13.52
N ALA A 89 0.36 -12.93 -13.41
CA ALA A 89 0.84 -12.10 -14.51
C ALA A 89 1.29 -12.95 -15.71
N LYS A 90 1.04 -12.45 -16.92
CA LYS A 90 1.52 -13.04 -18.18
C LYS A 90 2.94 -12.59 -18.50
N SER A 91 3.25 -11.34 -18.21
CA SER A 91 4.57 -10.75 -18.31
C SER A 91 4.74 -9.63 -17.30
N VAL A 92 5.98 -9.42 -16.87
CA VAL A 92 6.37 -8.28 -16.04
C VAL A 92 7.65 -7.69 -16.61
N LYS A 93 7.70 -6.35 -16.71
CA LYS A 93 8.91 -5.61 -17.00
C LYS A 93 9.16 -4.61 -15.87
N LEU A 94 10.42 -4.33 -15.62
CA LEU A 94 10.88 -3.24 -14.78
C LEU A 94 11.08 -2.01 -15.66
N ALA A 95 10.33 -0.93 -15.44
CA ALA A 95 10.55 0.37 -16.03
C ALA A 95 11.37 1.23 -15.06
N LEU A 96 12.46 1.82 -15.55
CA LEU A 96 13.44 2.59 -14.77
C LEU A 96 13.37 4.07 -15.12
N PHE A 97 13.53 4.93 -14.11
CA PHE A 97 13.46 6.39 -14.25
C PHE A 97 14.62 7.05 -13.47
N ASP A 98 15.06 8.21 -13.95
CA ASP A 98 16.04 9.06 -13.25
C ASP A 98 15.40 9.84 -12.08
N GLU A 99 16.18 10.71 -11.43
CA GLU A 99 15.75 11.55 -10.30
C GLU A 99 14.71 12.61 -10.70
N GLN A 100 14.57 12.90 -11.99
CA GLN A 100 13.60 13.82 -12.57
C GLN A 100 12.39 13.07 -13.16
N HIS A 101 12.31 11.74 -12.90
CA HIS A 101 11.27 10.84 -13.41
C HIS A 101 11.25 10.67 -14.94
N ASN A 102 12.35 10.96 -15.64
CA ASN A 102 12.49 10.63 -17.05
C ASN A 102 12.82 9.15 -17.22
N ALA A 103 12.21 8.50 -18.20
CA ALA A 103 12.48 7.09 -18.47
C ALA A 103 13.94 6.89 -18.92
N ILE A 104 14.66 5.95 -18.29
CA ILE A 104 16.05 5.61 -18.60
C ILE A 104 16.21 4.18 -19.12
N GLY A 105 15.14 3.41 -19.18
CA GLY A 105 15.13 2.08 -19.80
C GLY A 105 14.11 1.13 -19.19
N GLU A 106 14.03 -0.05 -19.80
CA GLU A 106 13.20 -1.15 -19.36
C GLU A 106 14.01 -2.45 -19.31
N ARG A 107 13.62 -3.37 -18.41
CA ARG A 107 14.19 -4.71 -18.32
C ARG A 107 13.08 -5.75 -18.19
N ALA A 108 13.10 -6.79 -19.01
CA ALA A 108 12.20 -7.92 -18.85
C ALA A 108 12.54 -8.67 -17.55
N MET A 109 11.53 -9.06 -16.80
CA MET A 109 11.69 -9.88 -15.60
C MET A 109 11.45 -11.36 -15.93
N THR A 110 12.09 -12.24 -15.16
CA THR A 110 11.94 -13.68 -15.29
C THR A 110 11.08 -14.23 -14.15
N GLN A 111 10.11 -15.08 -14.50
CA GLN A 111 9.27 -15.74 -13.52
C GLN A 111 9.97 -16.98 -12.96
N ASP A 112 9.99 -17.12 -11.64
CA ASP A 112 10.31 -18.37 -10.94
C ASP A 112 9.03 -19.21 -10.81
N GLU A 113 9.00 -20.35 -11.44
CA GLU A 113 7.84 -21.24 -11.47
C GLU A 113 7.49 -21.86 -10.10
N ALA A 114 8.44 -21.94 -9.17
CA ALA A 114 8.19 -22.49 -7.85
C ALA A 114 7.43 -21.51 -6.95
N SER A 115 7.85 -20.24 -6.95
CA SER A 115 7.28 -19.20 -6.09
C SER A 115 6.21 -18.33 -6.79
N GLY A 116 6.15 -18.37 -8.14
CA GLY A 116 5.31 -17.44 -8.92
C GLY A 116 5.83 -16.01 -8.92
N SER A 117 7.04 -15.77 -8.41
CA SER A 117 7.66 -14.46 -8.30
C SER A 117 8.39 -14.09 -9.58
N TRP A 118 8.43 -12.82 -9.90
CA TRP A 118 9.18 -12.25 -11.00
C TRP A 118 10.39 -11.51 -10.45
N SER A 119 11.55 -11.64 -11.11
CA SER A 119 12.75 -10.94 -10.67
C SER A 119 13.65 -10.51 -11.83
N VAL A 120 14.46 -9.46 -11.55
CA VAL A 120 15.53 -8.98 -12.43
C VAL A 120 16.63 -8.34 -11.59
N GLN A 121 17.85 -8.38 -12.09
CA GLN A 121 19.02 -7.80 -11.43
C GLN A 121 19.38 -6.44 -12.05
N GLY A 122 19.90 -5.55 -11.20
CA GLY A 122 20.49 -4.26 -11.55
C GLY A 122 21.78 -3.99 -10.79
N GLY A 123 22.52 -2.97 -11.18
CA GLY A 123 23.72 -2.51 -10.48
C GLY A 123 23.41 -1.48 -9.38
N SER A 124 24.42 -1.15 -8.60
CA SER A 124 24.37 -0.10 -7.56
C SER A 124 24.09 1.31 -8.10
N ASP A 125 24.29 1.53 -9.40
CA ASP A 125 23.92 2.77 -10.09
C ASP A 125 22.42 3.06 -10.08
N LEU A 126 21.61 2.07 -9.72
CA LEU A 126 20.16 2.22 -9.57
C LEU A 126 19.71 2.70 -8.20
N VAL A 127 20.60 2.73 -7.19
CA VAL A 127 20.27 3.29 -5.88
C VAL A 127 19.96 4.79 -6.02
N GLY A 128 18.83 5.22 -5.45
CA GLY A 128 18.29 6.57 -5.60
C GLY A 128 17.42 6.78 -6.84
N LYS A 129 17.48 5.89 -7.82
CA LYS A 129 16.62 5.93 -9.01
C LYS A 129 15.21 5.45 -8.71
N TYR A 130 14.28 5.75 -9.62
CA TYR A 130 12.88 5.38 -9.50
C TYR A 130 12.52 4.24 -10.45
N TYR A 131 11.46 3.50 -10.10
CA TYR A 131 10.98 2.40 -10.92
C TYR A 131 9.47 2.20 -10.80
N ARG A 132 8.91 1.50 -11.80
CA ARG A 132 7.57 0.95 -11.83
C ARG A 132 7.62 -0.43 -12.45
N TYR A 133 6.55 -1.20 -12.29
CA TYR A 133 6.36 -2.45 -13.01
C TYR A 133 5.32 -2.27 -14.12
N ASP A 134 5.68 -2.68 -15.34
CA ASP A 134 4.73 -2.87 -16.44
C ASP A 134 4.25 -4.32 -16.39
N ILE A 135 2.99 -4.51 -16.00
CA ILE A 135 2.41 -5.83 -15.76
C ILE A 135 1.31 -6.08 -16.78
N GLN A 136 1.38 -7.23 -17.47
CA GLN A 136 0.28 -7.72 -18.28
C GLN A 136 -0.47 -8.81 -17.50
N VAL A 137 -1.75 -8.59 -17.26
CA VAL A 137 -2.58 -9.46 -16.42
C VAL A 137 -4.00 -9.56 -16.98
N TYR A 138 -4.64 -10.71 -16.79
CA TYR A 138 -6.07 -10.85 -17.06
C TYR A 138 -6.87 -10.05 -16.00
N HIS A 139 -7.74 -9.14 -16.48
CA HIS A 139 -8.57 -8.32 -15.62
C HIS A 139 -10.01 -8.84 -15.62
N PRO A 140 -10.56 -9.31 -14.47
CA PRO A 140 -11.83 -10.02 -14.42
C PRO A 140 -13.05 -9.17 -14.77
N VAL A 141 -13.00 -7.85 -14.56
CA VAL A 141 -14.13 -6.95 -14.86
C VAL A 141 -14.22 -6.69 -16.36
N SER A 142 -13.11 -6.34 -17.00
CA SER A 142 -13.07 -6.09 -18.45
C SER A 142 -13.05 -7.38 -19.27
N ARG A 143 -12.70 -8.53 -18.63
CA ARG A 143 -12.49 -9.85 -19.26
C ARG A 143 -11.45 -9.84 -20.38
N LYS A 144 -10.41 -9.03 -20.22
CA LYS A 144 -9.34 -8.87 -21.20
C LYS A 144 -7.97 -8.98 -20.54
N LEU A 145 -6.96 -9.25 -21.36
CA LEU A 145 -5.59 -8.99 -20.97
C LEU A 145 -5.37 -7.49 -21.04
N GLU A 146 -4.96 -6.92 -19.92
CA GLU A 146 -4.67 -5.50 -19.77
C GLU A 146 -3.22 -5.31 -19.33
N SER A 147 -2.67 -4.16 -19.68
CA SER A 147 -1.34 -3.76 -19.26
C SER A 147 -1.44 -2.55 -18.35
N TYR A 148 -0.81 -2.64 -17.19
CA TYR A 148 -0.77 -1.58 -16.19
C TYR A 148 0.67 -1.24 -15.87
N GLN A 149 0.96 0.05 -15.69
CA GLN A 149 2.19 0.51 -15.07
C GLN A 149 1.87 0.89 -13.63
N VAL A 150 2.48 0.19 -12.67
CA VAL A 150 2.17 0.29 -11.25
C VAL A 150 3.43 0.42 -10.41
N THR A 151 3.30 1.05 -9.24
CA THR A 151 4.34 1.05 -8.21
C THR A 151 4.45 -0.33 -7.55
N ASP A 152 5.56 -0.56 -6.89
CA ASP A 152 5.83 -1.81 -6.18
C ASP A 152 5.03 -1.87 -4.86
N PRO A 153 4.21 -2.90 -4.61
CA PRO A 153 3.52 -3.07 -3.33
C PRO A 153 4.49 -3.30 -2.14
N TYR A 154 5.75 -3.61 -2.42
CA TYR A 154 6.81 -3.79 -1.41
C TYR A 154 7.75 -2.59 -1.33
N SER A 155 7.36 -1.41 -1.83
CA SER A 155 8.17 -0.21 -1.79
C SER A 155 8.54 0.18 -0.37
N LEU A 156 9.82 0.49 -0.15
CA LEU A 156 10.34 1.09 1.07
C LEU A 156 10.37 2.62 1.00
N SER A 157 10.39 3.18 -0.21
CA SER A 157 10.37 4.60 -0.49
C SER A 157 9.52 4.89 -1.73
N LEU A 158 8.66 5.89 -1.63
CA LEU A 158 7.77 6.34 -2.70
C LEU A 158 7.99 7.81 -3.01
N ALA A 159 7.83 8.19 -4.26
CA ALA A 159 7.72 9.58 -4.68
C ALA A 159 6.37 10.17 -4.28
N MET A 160 6.25 11.50 -4.39
CA MET A 160 5.01 12.25 -4.15
C MET A 160 3.81 11.59 -4.84
N ASN A 161 2.68 11.54 -4.14
CA ASN A 161 1.43 10.88 -4.56
C ASN A 161 1.61 9.39 -4.90
N SER A 162 2.64 8.73 -4.37
CA SER A 162 2.96 7.33 -4.64
C SER A 162 3.14 7.02 -6.15
N GLU A 163 3.57 8.00 -6.94
CA GLU A 163 3.66 7.87 -8.39
C GLU A 163 4.79 6.94 -8.84
N PHE A 164 5.88 6.86 -8.07
CA PHE A 164 7.03 6.01 -8.36
C PHE A 164 7.54 5.33 -7.10
N SER A 165 8.03 4.12 -7.25
CA SER A 165 8.82 3.45 -6.22
C SER A 165 10.29 3.89 -6.36
N GLN A 166 11.00 4.09 -5.24
CA GLN A 166 12.41 4.46 -5.24
C GLN A 166 13.27 3.31 -4.72
N VAL A 167 14.40 3.09 -5.37
CA VAL A 167 15.44 2.18 -4.86
C VAL A 167 16.18 2.87 -3.73
N VAL A 168 16.08 2.34 -2.52
CA VAL A 168 16.73 2.89 -1.33
C VAL A 168 17.57 1.81 -0.63
N ASP A 169 18.79 2.19 -0.25
CA ASP A 169 19.63 1.39 0.64
C ASP A 169 19.41 1.89 2.08
N LEU A 170 18.66 1.13 2.88
CA LEU A 170 18.37 1.50 4.27
C LEU A 170 19.60 1.44 5.18
N ASP A 171 20.70 0.82 4.73
CA ASP A 171 21.96 0.81 5.46
C ASP A 171 22.83 2.05 5.17
N ASP A 172 22.43 2.90 4.22
CA ASP A 172 23.12 4.15 3.94
C ASP A 172 23.09 5.09 5.18
N PRO A 173 24.26 5.42 5.75
CA PRO A 173 24.33 6.32 6.91
C PRO A 173 23.71 7.71 6.67
N ALA A 174 23.66 8.16 5.41
CA ALA A 174 23.03 9.45 5.05
C ALA A 174 21.54 9.50 5.29
N LEU A 175 20.86 8.35 5.38
CA LEU A 175 19.43 8.25 5.67
C LEU A 175 19.12 8.25 7.18
N LYS A 176 20.12 8.11 8.03
CA LYS A 176 19.95 8.03 9.48
C LYS A 176 20.14 9.40 10.14
N PRO A 177 19.19 9.87 10.96
CA PRO A 177 19.41 11.02 11.81
C PRO A 177 20.57 10.80 12.78
N GLU A 178 21.23 11.89 13.20
CA GLU A 178 22.28 11.82 14.23
C GLU A 178 21.76 11.13 15.50
N GLY A 179 22.54 10.18 16.01
CA GLY A 179 22.19 9.42 17.22
C GLY A 179 21.27 8.21 16.99
N TRP A 180 20.80 7.95 15.76
CA TRP A 180 19.87 6.85 15.46
C TRP A 180 20.34 5.48 15.97
N ASP A 181 21.59 5.11 15.67
CA ASP A 181 22.13 3.78 16.04
C ASP A 181 22.39 3.65 17.57
N SER A 182 22.45 4.75 18.30
CA SER A 182 22.59 4.77 19.76
C SER A 182 21.24 4.89 20.49
N LEU A 183 20.15 5.12 19.76
CA LEU A 183 18.82 5.30 20.34
C LEU A 183 18.36 4.01 21.01
N LYS A 184 17.96 4.13 22.27
CA LYS A 184 17.36 3.02 23.03
C LYS A 184 15.92 3.36 23.34
N ALA A 185 15.05 2.35 23.38
CA ALA A 185 13.67 2.52 23.84
C ALA A 185 13.69 3.16 25.24
N PRO A 186 13.02 4.31 25.45
CA PRO A 186 13.06 5.03 26.72
C PRO A 186 12.42 4.26 27.88
N HIS A 187 11.52 3.33 27.55
CA HIS A 187 10.80 2.52 28.52
C HIS A 187 10.76 1.05 28.10
N SER A 188 11.08 0.16 29.01
CA SER A 188 10.84 -1.28 28.89
C SER A 188 9.69 -1.67 29.80
N GLN A 189 8.45 -1.57 29.37
CA GLN A 189 7.31 -2.04 30.15
C GLN A 189 7.35 -3.57 30.18
N LYS A 190 7.55 -4.13 31.37
CA LYS A 190 7.59 -5.60 31.57
C LYS A 190 6.22 -6.23 31.57
N ASN A 191 5.20 -5.47 31.97
CA ASN A 191 3.82 -5.94 32.03
C ASN A 191 2.97 -5.06 31.07
N PRO A 192 2.29 -5.66 30.09
CA PRO A 192 1.40 -4.92 29.20
C PRO A 192 0.29 -4.13 29.92
N ALA A 193 -0.13 -4.57 31.13
CA ALA A 193 -1.13 -3.87 31.92
C ALA A 193 -0.63 -2.52 32.50
N ASP A 194 0.68 -2.28 32.49
CA ASP A 194 1.28 -1.01 32.97
C ASP A 194 1.44 0.01 31.83
N ILE A 195 1.04 -0.36 30.61
CA ILE A 195 1.08 0.55 29.46
C ILE A 195 -0.04 1.57 29.60
N THR A 196 0.33 2.85 29.54
CA THR A 196 -0.59 3.98 29.44
C THR A 196 -0.42 4.63 28.09
N ILE A 197 -1.53 4.90 27.41
CA ILE A 197 -1.54 5.36 26.03
C ILE A 197 -2.21 6.73 25.96
N TYR A 198 -1.56 7.65 25.24
CA TYR A 198 -2.13 8.92 24.81
C TYR A 198 -2.28 8.88 23.29
N GLU A 199 -3.50 8.96 22.79
CA GLU A 199 -3.78 8.97 21.37
C GLU A 199 -3.80 10.41 20.82
N ALA A 200 -3.19 10.64 19.67
CA ALA A 200 -3.15 11.94 19.03
C ALA A 200 -3.09 11.83 17.51
N HIS A 201 -3.60 12.86 16.84
CA HIS A 201 -3.46 13.03 15.39
C HIS A 201 -2.37 14.05 15.11
N VAL A 202 -1.43 13.76 14.21
CA VAL A 202 -0.28 14.65 13.88
C VAL A 202 -0.76 16.04 13.52
N ARG A 203 -1.77 16.17 12.64
CA ARG A 203 -2.28 17.47 12.22
C ARG A 203 -2.92 18.24 13.38
N ASP A 204 -3.77 17.58 14.16
CA ASP A 204 -4.56 18.24 15.18
C ASP A 204 -3.71 18.66 16.39
N LEU A 205 -2.60 17.95 16.61
CA LEU A 205 -1.69 18.23 17.73
C LEU A 205 -1.02 19.60 17.61
N THR A 206 -0.63 20.03 16.42
CA THR A 206 0.13 21.27 16.20
C THR A 206 -0.53 22.23 15.21
N GLY A 207 -1.58 21.83 14.52
CA GLY A 207 -2.17 22.58 13.40
C GLY A 207 -2.66 24.00 13.74
N ASN A 208 -3.21 24.15 14.93
CA ASN A 208 -3.73 25.43 15.45
C ASN A 208 -2.85 26.04 16.55
N ASP A 209 -1.66 25.49 16.80
CA ASP A 209 -0.78 25.97 17.85
C ASP A 209 0.11 27.11 17.34
N GLU A 210 0.00 28.27 17.95
CA GLU A 210 0.79 29.47 17.58
C GLU A 210 2.26 29.37 17.99
N SER A 211 2.61 28.51 18.94
CA SER A 211 3.99 28.31 19.38
C SER A 211 4.78 27.40 18.46
N THR A 212 4.10 26.64 17.58
CA THR A 212 4.72 25.84 16.53
C THR A 212 5.00 26.72 15.30
N PRO A 213 6.21 26.68 14.69
CA PRO A 213 6.50 27.37 13.45
C PRO A 213 5.47 27.09 12.37
N VAL A 214 5.03 28.10 11.62
CA VAL A 214 3.93 28.01 10.65
C VAL A 214 4.19 26.88 9.62
N GLU A 215 5.43 26.75 9.15
CA GLU A 215 5.86 25.74 8.19
C GLU A 215 5.77 24.30 8.72
N HIS A 216 5.77 24.13 10.06
CA HIS A 216 5.70 22.80 10.73
C HIS A 216 4.31 22.45 11.24
N ARG A 217 3.38 23.43 11.30
CA ARG A 217 2.03 23.22 11.86
C ARG A 217 1.27 22.11 11.12
N GLY A 218 0.74 21.18 11.87
CA GLY A 218 -0.02 20.03 11.35
C GLY A 218 0.83 18.99 10.60
N LYS A 219 2.15 19.10 10.64
CA LYS A 219 3.10 18.21 9.96
C LYS A 219 3.96 17.45 10.96
N PHE A 220 4.67 16.42 10.46
CA PHE A 220 5.59 15.61 11.28
C PHE A 220 6.67 16.46 11.97
N LEU A 221 7.20 17.47 11.29
CA LEU A 221 8.22 18.36 11.84
C LEU A 221 7.73 19.16 13.07
N GLY A 222 6.42 19.40 13.22
CA GLY A 222 5.87 20.00 14.42
C GLY A 222 6.15 19.20 15.71
N LEU A 223 6.39 17.90 15.60
CA LEU A 223 6.79 17.05 16.72
C LEU A 223 8.27 17.23 17.11
N THR A 224 9.08 17.89 16.29
CA THR A 224 10.50 18.18 16.54
C THR A 224 10.74 19.55 17.20
N ASP A 225 9.72 20.42 17.24
CA ASP A 225 9.80 21.76 17.84
C ASP A 225 9.73 21.68 19.36
N SER A 226 10.86 21.40 19.98
CA SER A 226 11.01 20.98 21.39
C SER A 226 10.42 21.94 22.41
N ASP A 227 10.28 23.22 22.07
CA ASP A 227 9.79 24.28 22.96
C ASP A 227 8.35 24.69 22.66
N SER A 228 7.74 24.09 21.65
CA SER A 228 6.32 24.30 21.37
C SER A 228 5.42 23.77 22.50
N VAL A 229 4.24 24.38 22.65
CA VAL A 229 3.27 23.98 23.69
C VAL A 229 2.87 22.51 23.53
N PRO A 230 2.54 21.97 22.35
CA PRO A 230 2.20 20.57 22.17
C PRO A 230 3.32 19.62 22.58
N VAL A 231 4.56 19.89 22.16
CA VAL A 231 5.69 19.01 22.49
C VAL A 231 6.03 19.10 23.99
N THR A 232 5.94 20.27 24.59
CA THR A 232 6.09 20.45 26.05
C THR A 232 4.99 19.69 26.81
N HIS A 233 3.76 19.69 26.30
CA HIS A 233 2.67 18.89 26.86
C HIS A 233 2.98 17.39 26.79
N LEU A 234 3.42 16.86 25.65
CA LEU A 234 3.82 15.45 25.51
C LEU A 234 4.97 15.10 26.47
N LYS A 235 5.97 15.97 26.64
CA LYS A 235 7.05 15.77 27.62
C LYS A 235 6.51 15.72 29.07
N SER A 236 5.50 16.54 29.37
CA SER A 236 4.85 16.55 30.69
C SER A 236 4.09 15.26 30.93
N LEU A 237 3.34 14.77 29.96
CA LEU A 237 2.63 13.49 30.02
C LEU A 237 3.61 12.33 30.26
N ALA A 238 4.73 12.30 29.53
CA ALA A 238 5.76 11.28 29.70
C ALA A 238 6.36 11.32 31.13
N LYS A 239 6.62 12.52 31.68
CA LYS A 239 7.08 12.68 33.07
C LYS A 239 6.03 12.21 34.10
N SER A 240 4.76 12.30 33.74
CA SER A 240 3.64 11.86 34.60
C SER A 240 3.35 10.37 34.47
N GLY A 241 4.07 9.62 33.67
CA GLY A 241 3.97 8.18 33.53
C GLY A 241 3.24 7.66 32.31
N VAL A 242 2.81 8.54 31.38
CA VAL A 242 2.31 8.09 30.07
C VAL A 242 3.46 7.49 29.29
N SER A 243 3.34 6.23 28.91
CA SER A 243 4.43 5.44 28.34
C SER A 243 4.44 5.42 26.82
N HIS A 244 3.28 5.60 26.16
CA HIS A 244 3.14 5.48 24.72
C HIS A 244 2.32 6.63 24.14
N LEU A 245 2.80 7.17 23.02
CA LEU A 245 2.03 8.03 22.14
C LEU A 245 1.51 7.16 20.98
N HIS A 246 0.18 7.01 20.90
CA HIS A 246 -0.47 6.32 19.80
C HIS A 246 -0.90 7.35 18.75
N LEU A 247 -0.18 7.42 17.65
CA LEU A 247 -0.55 8.29 16.55
C LEU A 247 -1.66 7.63 15.72
N LEU A 248 -2.73 8.37 15.42
CA LEU A 248 -3.68 8.01 14.38
C LEU A 248 -2.93 7.80 13.06
N PRO A 249 -3.52 7.11 12.06
CA PRO A 249 -2.80 6.71 10.85
C PRO A 249 -1.95 7.82 10.26
N VAL A 250 -0.66 7.53 10.03
CA VAL A 250 0.36 8.49 9.58
C VAL A 250 0.79 8.27 8.12
N PHE A 251 0.16 7.31 7.44
CA PHE A 251 0.35 7.14 6.00
C PHE A 251 -0.54 8.11 5.22
N ASP A 252 -0.13 8.41 4.01
CA ASP A 252 -0.83 9.28 3.07
C ASP A 252 -2.22 8.73 2.68
N ILE A 253 -3.09 9.65 2.27
CA ILE A 253 -4.44 9.35 1.81
C ILE A 253 -4.46 9.61 0.30
N ALA A 254 -4.76 8.59 -0.49
CA ALA A 254 -4.73 8.65 -1.96
C ALA A 254 -5.60 9.77 -2.58
N THR A 255 -6.60 10.27 -1.86
CA THR A 255 -7.48 11.36 -2.31
C THR A 255 -6.98 12.76 -1.94
N VAL A 256 -5.90 12.86 -1.16
CA VAL A 256 -5.26 14.13 -0.79
C VAL A 256 -3.98 14.29 -1.60
N ASN A 257 -3.91 15.35 -2.42
CA ASN A 257 -2.70 15.63 -3.18
C ASN A 257 -1.58 16.10 -2.25
N GLU A 258 -0.43 15.44 -2.30
CA GLU A 258 0.74 15.79 -1.47
C GLU A 258 1.48 17.03 -1.96
N ASP A 259 1.24 17.49 -3.20
CA ASP A 259 1.73 18.76 -3.69
C ASP A 259 0.89 19.91 -3.10
N PRO A 260 1.45 20.75 -2.21
CA PRO A 260 0.71 21.83 -1.57
C PRO A 260 0.08 22.81 -2.56
N ALA A 261 0.68 22.96 -3.75
CA ALA A 261 0.15 23.86 -4.80
C ALA A 261 -1.12 23.29 -5.47
N LYS A 262 -1.36 21.99 -5.33
CA LYS A 262 -2.51 21.29 -5.92
C LYS A 262 -3.55 20.86 -4.88
N VAL A 263 -3.31 21.10 -3.60
CA VAL A 263 -4.31 20.85 -2.56
C VAL A 263 -5.50 21.78 -2.80
N ALA A 264 -6.69 21.18 -2.90
CA ALA A 264 -7.92 21.93 -2.95
C ALA A 264 -8.13 22.60 -1.57
N ASN A 265 -7.82 23.88 -1.50
CA ASN A 265 -8.08 24.70 -0.33
C ASN A 265 -9.31 25.57 -0.63
N ILE A 266 -10.35 25.43 0.19
CA ILE A 266 -11.57 26.22 0.04
C ILE A 266 -11.30 27.67 0.48
N GLY A 267 -10.29 27.92 1.34
CA GLY A 267 -9.99 29.24 1.88
C GLY A 267 -11.21 29.89 2.54
N ASP A 268 -11.26 31.21 2.56
CA ASP A 268 -12.42 31.97 3.06
C ASP A 268 -13.46 32.27 1.96
N ASP A 269 -13.19 31.88 0.71
CA ASP A 269 -14.08 32.02 -0.42
C ASP A 269 -14.84 30.72 -0.71
N PHE A 270 -16.05 30.64 -0.19
CA PHE A 270 -16.95 29.51 -0.40
C PHE A 270 -17.69 29.55 -1.75
N SER A 271 -17.46 30.57 -2.59
CA SER A 271 -18.12 30.68 -3.89
C SER A 271 -17.90 29.47 -4.80
N LYS A 272 -16.74 28.83 -4.68
CA LYS A 272 -16.37 27.61 -5.42
C LYS A 272 -16.93 26.31 -4.85
N LEU A 273 -17.50 26.33 -3.64
CA LEU A 273 -18.03 25.13 -3.01
C LEU A 273 -19.10 24.45 -3.88
N CYS A 274 -19.91 25.25 -4.57
CA CYS A 274 -20.97 24.79 -5.46
C CYS A 274 -20.47 24.27 -6.81
N GLU A 275 -19.24 24.64 -7.21
CA GLU A 275 -18.57 24.10 -8.40
C GLU A 275 -17.98 22.74 -8.08
N VAL A 276 -17.43 22.57 -6.87
CA VAL A 276 -16.81 21.32 -6.40
C VAL A 276 -17.87 20.27 -6.04
N ASN A 277 -19.01 20.69 -5.49
CA ASN A 277 -20.09 19.79 -5.12
C ASN A 277 -21.46 20.38 -5.53
N ALA A 278 -22.02 19.84 -6.61
CA ALA A 278 -23.30 20.28 -7.15
C ALA A 278 -24.48 20.10 -6.17
N GLU A 279 -24.39 19.19 -5.21
CA GLU A 279 -25.45 18.95 -4.21
C GLU A 279 -25.56 20.10 -3.21
N VAL A 280 -24.51 20.88 -3.03
CA VAL A 280 -24.54 22.08 -2.15
C VAL A 280 -25.56 23.10 -2.63
N LYS A 281 -25.80 23.22 -3.94
CA LYS A 281 -26.84 24.10 -4.52
C LYS A 281 -28.25 23.78 -4.03
N ASN A 282 -28.49 22.54 -3.66
CA ASN A 282 -29.78 22.05 -3.19
C ASN A 282 -29.85 21.91 -1.66
N SER A 283 -28.81 22.30 -0.95
CA SER A 283 -28.71 22.19 0.50
C SER A 283 -29.05 23.49 1.22
N LYS A 284 -29.09 23.45 2.56
CA LYS A 284 -29.21 24.65 3.41
C LYS A 284 -28.05 25.64 3.23
N PHE A 285 -26.98 25.26 2.55
CA PHE A 285 -25.82 26.09 2.25
C PHE A 285 -25.88 26.74 0.86
N ALA A 286 -26.99 26.61 0.13
CA ALA A 286 -27.17 27.17 -1.20
C ALA A 286 -26.97 28.69 -1.27
N SER A 287 -27.27 29.42 -0.19
CA SER A 287 -27.02 30.87 -0.07
C SER A 287 -25.54 31.24 -0.19
N HIS A 288 -24.63 30.33 0.08
CA HIS A 288 -23.18 30.54 0.00
C HIS A 288 -22.65 30.35 -1.43
N CYS A 289 -23.47 29.87 -2.36
CA CYS A 289 -23.11 29.65 -3.76
C CYS A 289 -23.01 30.92 -4.60
N GLY A 290 -23.46 32.04 -4.10
CA GLY A 290 -23.58 33.31 -4.84
C GLY A 290 -22.42 34.28 -4.69
N GLY A 291 -21.36 33.94 -4.00
CA GLY A 291 -20.17 34.78 -3.79
C GLY A 291 -20.48 36.11 -3.06
N GLY A 292 -19.88 36.34 -1.92
CA GLY A 292 -19.84 37.65 -1.32
C GLY A 292 -20.23 37.80 0.14
N GLU A 293 -20.49 36.74 0.86
CA GLU A 293 -20.55 36.83 2.34
C GLU A 293 -19.50 35.92 2.95
N THR A 294 -18.48 36.54 3.53
CA THR A 294 -17.56 35.93 4.50
C THR A 294 -18.35 35.50 5.73
N ILE A 295 -18.25 34.25 6.11
CA ILE A 295 -18.75 33.72 7.38
C ILE A 295 -17.80 34.11 8.48
#